data_5c570654ed9c39da2186b9a62372546f
#
_entry.id   5c570654ed9c39da2186b9a62372546f
#
_cell.length_a   1.000
_cell.length_b   1.000
_cell.length_c   1.000
_cell.angle_alpha   90.00
_cell.angle_beta   90.00
_cell.angle_gamma   90.00
#
_symmetry.space_group_name_H-M   'P 1'
#
loop_
_entity.id
_entity.type
_entity.pdbx_description
1 polymer ?
#
loop_
_entity_poly.entity_id
_entity_poly.type
_entity_poly.pdbx_seq_one_letter_code
_entity_poly.pdbx_strand_id
1 'polypeptide(L)'
;IIVECPDDLKKATSIFPAKDNLFKLNEDAPRLDNKKSDLFHQITARLLFAAKRARPDIQVCVAFLCTRVKDPHEDDYKKLGRVIKYVQETIHLPLVIGADGSGNLVWNIDAAFAVHPDCKSHTGAVLMMGHGAVLSISSKQKINTKSSTEAELVGVDDAMTFVMWMKHFFQSQVEGLNDPKLNQYGKHIIIEQDNTSAIQLERNGWKSSTKRTKHIDVRYFYITDQLKSGAVSEVVYKPTEDMTSDYLTKALQGKLFIKHRKTLMGLEGIDEYQFYRKYKESQQKG
;
A
#
# COMPACT_ATOMS: atom_id res chain seq x y z
N ILE A 1 -11.23 -13.93 -12.18
CA ILE A 1 -11.30 -12.49 -12.53
C ILE A 1 -10.98 -12.30 -14.02
N ILE A 2 -9.80 -12.72 -14.47
CA ILE A 2 -9.34 -12.44 -15.85
C ILE A 2 -10.19 -13.17 -16.91
N VAL A 3 -10.58 -14.40 -16.66
CA VAL A 3 -11.38 -15.22 -17.60
C VAL A 3 -12.73 -14.55 -17.89
N GLU A 4 -13.33 -13.93 -16.89
CA GLU A 4 -14.64 -13.28 -16.98
C GLU A 4 -14.59 -11.81 -17.42
N CYS A 5 -13.37 -11.25 -17.64
CA CYS A 5 -13.24 -9.88 -18.12
C CYS A 5 -13.54 -9.79 -19.62
N PRO A 6 -14.24 -8.73 -20.07
CA PRO A 6 -14.43 -8.44 -21.49
C PRO A 6 -13.10 -8.31 -22.26
N ASP A 7 -13.12 -8.66 -23.53
CA ASP A 7 -11.90 -8.66 -24.36
C ASP A 7 -11.35 -7.25 -24.63
N ASP A 8 -12.20 -6.23 -24.63
CA ASP A 8 -11.76 -4.84 -24.76
C ASP A 8 -10.86 -4.39 -23.58
N LEU A 9 -11.14 -4.84 -22.35
CA LEU A 9 -10.28 -4.61 -21.21
C LEU A 9 -8.94 -5.37 -21.27
N LYS A 10 -8.87 -6.45 -22.03
CA LYS A 10 -7.65 -7.26 -22.17
C LYS A 10 -6.69 -6.74 -23.25
N LYS A 11 -7.11 -5.79 -24.07
CA LYS A 11 -6.32 -5.28 -25.23
C LYS A 11 -5.27 -4.24 -24.88
N ALA A 12 -5.29 -3.65 -23.67
CA ALA A 12 -4.30 -2.66 -23.28
C ALA A 12 -2.89 -3.27 -23.25
N THR A 13 -1.90 -2.57 -23.79
CA THR A 13 -0.48 -2.95 -23.66
C THR A 13 0.11 -2.24 -22.43
N SER A 14 0.61 -2.99 -21.45
CA SER A 14 1.24 -2.36 -20.29
C SER A 14 2.11 -3.33 -19.51
N ILE A 15 3.30 -2.89 -19.20
CA ILE A 15 4.23 -3.52 -18.25
C ILE A 15 4.07 -2.98 -16.84
N PHE A 16 3.29 -1.91 -16.64
CA PHE A 16 3.00 -1.29 -15.35
C PHE A 16 1.49 -1.16 -15.14
N PRO A 17 0.98 -1.35 -13.90
CA PRO A 17 -0.46 -1.34 -13.63
C PRO A 17 -1.09 0.05 -13.74
N ALA A 18 -0.29 1.12 -13.67
CA ALA A 18 -0.73 2.50 -13.86
C ALA A 18 0.27 3.31 -14.68
N LYS A 19 -0.15 4.49 -15.12
CA LYS A 19 0.72 5.59 -15.57
C LYS A 19 0.88 6.58 -14.43
N ASP A 20 1.84 7.48 -14.57
CA ASP A 20 2.10 8.61 -13.66
C ASP A 20 0.88 9.51 -13.40
N ASN A 21 -0.08 9.52 -14.34
CA ASN A 21 -1.33 10.28 -14.24
C ASN A 21 -2.47 9.50 -13.56
N LEU A 22 -2.19 8.47 -12.77
CA LEU A 22 -3.22 7.61 -12.14
C LEU A 22 -4.33 8.42 -11.46
N PHE A 23 -3.96 9.38 -10.64
CA PHE A 23 -4.89 10.19 -9.84
C PHE A 23 -5.55 11.34 -10.61
N LYS A 24 -5.12 11.63 -11.83
CA LYS A 24 -5.72 12.66 -12.66
C LYS A 24 -7.00 12.15 -13.32
N LEU A 25 -8.03 13.00 -13.34
CA LEU A 25 -9.26 12.75 -14.08
C LEU A 25 -9.20 13.41 -15.45
N ASN A 26 -9.80 12.78 -16.44
CA ASN A 26 -10.16 13.41 -17.69
C ASN A 26 -11.63 13.84 -17.60
N GLU A 27 -11.87 15.12 -17.33
CA GLU A 27 -13.23 15.67 -17.16
C GLU A 27 -14.05 15.63 -18.45
N ASP A 28 -13.37 15.61 -19.62
CA ASP A 28 -14.03 15.50 -20.93
C ASP A 28 -14.41 14.05 -21.28
N ALA A 29 -13.97 13.07 -20.51
CA ALA A 29 -14.30 11.67 -20.80
C ALA A 29 -15.78 11.40 -20.47
N PRO A 30 -16.52 10.73 -21.38
CA PRO A 30 -17.92 10.41 -21.14
C PRO A 30 -18.07 9.46 -19.95
N ARG A 31 -19.19 9.57 -19.27
CA ARG A 31 -19.59 8.63 -18.22
C ARG A 31 -19.86 7.26 -18.83
N LEU A 32 -19.59 6.22 -18.06
CA LEU A 32 -19.99 4.87 -18.46
C LEU A 32 -21.51 4.73 -18.43
N ASP A 33 -22.04 3.93 -19.37
CA ASP A 33 -23.42 3.48 -19.26
C ASP A 33 -23.60 2.54 -18.04
N ASN A 34 -24.84 2.28 -17.66
CA ASN A 34 -25.16 1.49 -16.47
C ASN A 34 -24.53 0.11 -16.50
N LYS A 35 -24.55 -0.58 -17.64
CA LYS A 35 -24.00 -1.95 -17.80
C LYS A 35 -22.50 -1.96 -17.62
N LYS A 36 -21.78 -1.03 -18.25
CA LYS A 36 -20.32 -0.88 -18.07
C LYS A 36 -19.96 -0.43 -16.66
N SER A 37 -20.77 0.46 -16.05
CA SER A 37 -20.57 0.91 -14.68
C SER A 37 -20.68 -0.23 -13.66
N ASP A 38 -21.70 -1.06 -13.78
CA ASP A 38 -21.87 -2.26 -12.94
C ASP A 38 -20.71 -3.24 -13.11
N LEU A 39 -20.28 -3.46 -14.34
CA LEU A 39 -19.12 -4.30 -14.65
C LEU A 39 -17.84 -3.73 -14.06
N PHE A 40 -17.61 -2.42 -14.20
CA PHE A 40 -16.47 -1.71 -13.62
C PHE A 40 -16.42 -1.92 -12.09
N HIS A 41 -17.56 -1.75 -11.42
CA HIS A 41 -17.68 -1.95 -9.97
C HIS A 41 -17.33 -3.40 -9.59
N GLN A 42 -17.95 -4.38 -10.25
CA GLN A 42 -17.72 -5.80 -9.95
C GLN A 42 -16.25 -6.20 -10.13
N ILE A 43 -15.61 -5.80 -11.23
CA ILE A 43 -14.21 -6.14 -11.50
C ILE A 43 -13.30 -5.44 -10.49
N THR A 44 -13.54 -4.15 -10.19
CA THR A 44 -12.76 -3.40 -9.21
C THR A 44 -12.83 -4.03 -7.83
N ALA A 45 -14.02 -4.48 -7.39
CA ALA A 45 -14.20 -5.17 -6.10
C ALA A 45 -13.42 -6.50 -6.04
N ARG A 46 -13.44 -7.29 -7.13
CA ARG A 46 -12.67 -8.54 -7.24
C ARG A 46 -11.17 -8.29 -7.23
N LEU A 47 -10.71 -7.23 -7.90
CA LEU A 47 -9.30 -6.82 -7.89
C LEU A 47 -8.88 -6.33 -6.49
N LEU A 48 -9.76 -5.64 -5.75
CA LEU A 48 -9.50 -5.23 -4.38
C LEU A 48 -9.26 -6.44 -3.47
N PHE A 49 -10.06 -7.49 -3.61
CA PHE A 49 -9.84 -8.74 -2.88
C PHE A 49 -8.47 -9.34 -3.22
N ALA A 50 -8.11 -9.44 -4.51
CA ALA A 50 -6.82 -9.96 -4.95
C ALA A 50 -5.65 -9.09 -4.43
N ALA A 51 -5.76 -7.77 -4.53
CA ALA A 51 -4.76 -6.82 -4.05
C ALA A 51 -4.46 -6.99 -2.56
N LYS A 52 -5.50 -7.18 -1.75
CA LYS A 52 -5.39 -7.35 -0.30
C LYS A 52 -4.85 -8.73 0.14
N ARG A 53 -4.86 -9.75 -0.71
CA ARG A 53 -4.54 -11.13 -0.34
C ARG A 53 -3.24 -11.65 -0.96
N ALA A 54 -2.96 -11.28 -2.21
CA ALA A 54 -1.87 -11.89 -2.95
C ALA A 54 -1.15 -10.93 -3.92
N ARG A 55 -1.75 -9.78 -4.20
CA ARG A 55 -1.24 -8.85 -5.23
C ARG A 55 -1.16 -7.42 -4.70
N PRO A 56 -0.36 -7.18 -3.64
CA PRO A 56 -0.14 -5.82 -3.13
C PRO A 56 0.44 -4.88 -4.20
N ASP A 57 1.07 -5.42 -5.23
CA ASP A 57 1.64 -4.70 -6.37
C ASP A 57 0.62 -3.97 -7.26
N ILE A 58 -0.68 -4.26 -7.16
CA ILE A 58 -1.73 -3.49 -7.85
C ILE A 58 -2.53 -2.58 -6.90
N GLN A 59 -2.17 -2.53 -5.64
CA GLN A 59 -3.05 -1.99 -4.60
C GLN A 59 -3.32 -0.50 -4.76
N VAL A 60 -2.33 0.33 -5.10
CA VAL A 60 -2.54 1.78 -5.31
C VAL A 60 -3.50 2.05 -6.46
N CYS A 61 -3.37 1.29 -7.56
CA CYS A 61 -4.25 1.44 -8.72
C CYS A 61 -5.69 1.08 -8.38
N VAL A 62 -5.87 -0.05 -7.70
CA VAL A 62 -7.19 -0.54 -7.30
C VAL A 62 -7.81 0.38 -6.25
N ALA A 63 -7.02 0.89 -5.29
CA ALA A 63 -7.50 1.87 -4.29
C ALA A 63 -8.04 3.14 -4.96
N PHE A 64 -7.34 3.66 -5.97
CA PHE A 64 -7.85 4.79 -6.76
C PHE A 64 -9.16 4.44 -7.49
N LEU A 65 -9.20 3.30 -8.21
CA LEU A 65 -10.40 2.87 -8.94
C LEU A 65 -11.61 2.67 -8.02
N CYS A 66 -11.40 2.21 -6.78
CA CYS A 66 -12.46 2.12 -5.78
C CYS A 66 -13.11 3.48 -5.45
N THR A 67 -12.36 4.58 -5.56
CA THR A 67 -12.92 5.93 -5.36
C THR A 67 -13.83 6.36 -6.51
N ARG A 68 -13.79 5.66 -7.65
CA ARG A 68 -14.50 5.99 -8.87
C ARG A 68 -15.77 5.17 -9.11
N VAL A 69 -16.03 4.14 -8.33
CA VAL A 69 -17.12 3.15 -8.57
C VAL A 69 -18.53 3.75 -8.60
N LYS A 70 -18.73 4.92 -7.98
CA LYS A 70 -20.05 5.59 -7.96
C LYS A 70 -20.37 6.36 -9.24
N ASP A 71 -19.34 6.89 -9.90
CA ASP A 71 -19.47 7.71 -11.11
C ASP A 71 -18.24 7.50 -12.01
N PRO A 72 -18.10 6.29 -12.61
CA PRO A 72 -16.95 5.98 -13.44
C PRO A 72 -17.10 6.54 -14.85
N HIS A 73 -15.98 6.99 -15.42
CA HIS A 73 -15.88 7.50 -16.78
C HIS A 73 -15.08 6.54 -17.66
N GLU A 74 -15.12 6.74 -18.98
CA GLU A 74 -14.33 5.94 -19.95
C GLU A 74 -12.82 5.99 -19.67
N ASP A 75 -12.31 7.06 -19.05
CA ASP A 75 -10.92 7.14 -18.62
C ASP A 75 -10.62 6.18 -17.46
N ASP A 76 -11.53 6.07 -16.48
CA ASP A 76 -11.43 5.10 -15.40
C ASP A 76 -11.47 3.66 -15.91
N TYR A 77 -12.31 3.39 -16.93
CA TYR A 77 -12.39 2.09 -17.58
C TYR A 77 -11.09 1.72 -18.31
N LYS A 78 -10.44 2.69 -18.97
CA LYS A 78 -9.10 2.49 -19.57
C LYS A 78 -8.03 2.21 -18.52
N LYS A 79 -8.08 2.88 -17.34
CA LYS A 79 -7.18 2.60 -16.21
C LYS A 79 -7.41 1.20 -15.68
N LEU A 80 -8.66 0.76 -15.54
CA LEU A 80 -9.01 -0.62 -15.16
C LEU A 80 -8.43 -1.64 -16.14
N GLY A 81 -8.60 -1.43 -17.46
CA GLY A 81 -8.04 -2.29 -18.48
C GLY A 81 -6.53 -2.46 -18.39
N ARG A 82 -5.81 -1.38 -18.01
CA ARG A 82 -4.37 -1.42 -17.78
C ARG A 82 -4.00 -2.33 -16.58
N VAL A 83 -4.73 -2.24 -15.47
CA VAL A 83 -4.52 -3.13 -14.31
C VAL A 83 -4.76 -4.59 -14.70
N ILE A 84 -5.84 -4.86 -15.41
CA ILE A 84 -6.17 -6.23 -15.88
C ILE A 84 -5.06 -6.78 -16.76
N LYS A 85 -4.57 -6.00 -17.72
CA LYS A 85 -3.49 -6.41 -18.61
C LYS A 85 -2.19 -6.69 -17.83
N TYR A 86 -1.84 -5.83 -16.88
CA TYR A 86 -0.70 -6.07 -16.01
C TYR A 86 -0.84 -7.37 -15.23
N VAL A 87 -2.01 -7.64 -14.64
CA VAL A 87 -2.27 -8.89 -13.92
C VAL A 87 -2.17 -10.11 -14.83
N GLN A 88 -2.64 -10.02 -16.09
CA GLN A 88 -2.49 -11.11 -17.07
C GLN A 88 -1.03 -11.43 -17.35
N GLU A 89 -0.22 -10.40 -17.60
CA GLU A 89 1.21 -10.58 -17.93
C GLU A 89 2.04 -11.06 -16.71
N THR A 90 1.55 -10.79 -15.49
CA THR A 90 2.23 -11.12 -14.24
C THR A 90 1.49 -12.14 -13.40
N ILE A 91 0.60 -12.95 -14.00
CA ILE A 91 -0.23 -13.93 -13.29
C ILE A 91 0.61 -15.00 -12.56
N HIS A 92 1.82 -15.23 -13.02
CA HIS A 92 2.78 -16.18 -12.46
C HIS A 92 3.54 -15.67 -11.24
N LEU A 93 3.47 -14.36 -10.94
CA LEU A 93 4.21 -13.79 -9.79
C LEU A 93 3.54 -14.17 -8.47
N PRO A 94 4.23 -14.85 -7.56
CA PRO A 94 3.74 -15.12 -6.23
C PRO A 94 4.00 -13.94 -5.27
N LEU A 95 3.24 -13.87 -4.20
CA LEU A 95 3.64 -13.15 -2.99
C LEU A 95 4.39 -14.14 -2.09
N VAL A 96 5.67 -13.88 -1.83
CA VAL A 96 6.53 -14.69 -0.96
C VAL A 96 6.69 -13.94 0.36
N ILE A 97 6.23 -14.53 1.45
CA ILE A 97 6.32 -13.95 2.78
C ILE A 97 7.29 -14.79 3.60
N GLY A 98 8.22 -14.14 4.29
CA GLY A 98 9.18 -14.80 5.15
C GLY A 98 9.63 -13.89 6.29
N ALA A 99 9.86 -14.48 7.46
CA ALA A 99 10.46 -13.79 8.60
C ALA A 99 11.98 -13.87 8.54
N ASP A 100 12.67 -12.81 8.96
CA ASP A 100 14.13 -12.74 9.05
C ASP A 100 14.69 -13.28 10.38
N GLY A 101 13.81 -13.69 11.28
CA GLY A 101 14.17 -14.19 12.61
C GLY A 101 14.42 -13.10 13.66
N SER A 102 14.36 -11.82 13.31
CA SER A 102 14.53 -10.71 14.27
C SER A 102 13.35 -10.56 15.23
N GLY A 103 12.15 -10.97 14.79
CA GLY A 103 10.88 -10.75 15.51
C GLY A 103 10.36 -9.33 15.45
N ASN A 104 11.02 -8.43 14.72
CA ASN A 104 10.61 -7.05 14.55
C ASN A 104 9.40 -6.94 13.61
N LEU A 105 8.48 -6.04 13.94
CA LEU A 105 7.41 -5.60 13.07
C LEU A 105 7.80 -4.25 12.48
N VAL A 106 8.29 -4.26 11.24
CA VAL A 106 8.78 -3.05 10.57
C VAL A 106 7.69 -2.50 9.66
N TRP A 107 7.22 -1.31 9.95
CA TRP A 107 6.22 -0.60 9.19
C TRP A 107 6.85 0.53 8.39
N ASN A 108 6.76 0.46 7.07
CA ASN A 108 7.02 1.61 6.20
C ASN A 108 5.71 2.37 6.01
N ILE A 109 5.67 3.66 6.31
CA ILE A 109 4.47 4.50 6.17
C ILE A 109 4.84 5.76 5.40
N ASP A 110 4.06 6.09 4.38
CA ASP A 110 4.21 7.27 3.51
C ASP A 110 2.85 7.87 3.19
N ALA A 111 2.81 9.15 2.86
CA ALA A 111 1.62 9.82 2.38
C ALA A 111 1.88 10.75 1.19
N ALA A 112 1.23 10.50 0.08
CA ALA A 112 1.26 11.42 -1.06
C ALA A 112 0.28 12.58 -0.84
N PHE A 113 0.82 13.79 -0.69
CA PHE A 113 0.06 15.01 -0.38
C PHE A 113 -0.81 15.45 -1.57
N ALA A 114 -2.11 15.67 -1.31
CA ALA A 114 -3.08 16.30 -2.20
C ALA A 114 -3.15 15.68 -3.62
N VAL A 115 -2.94 14.37 -3.77
CA VAL A 115 -2.88 13.70 -5.08
C VAL A 115 -4.24 13.41 -5.70
N HIS A 116 -5.30 13.35 -4.90
CA HIS A 116 -6.66 13.11 -5.39
C HIS A 116 -7.30 14.37 -5.97
N PRO A 117 -8.29 14.22 -6.89
CA PRO A 117 -8.97 15.37 -7.53
C PRO A 117 -9.62 16.34 -6.55
N ASP A 118 -10.05 15.87 -5.37
CA ASP A 118 -10.60 16.68 -4.28
C ASP A 118 -9.54 17.17 -3.29
N CYS A 119 -8.27 17.20 -3.71
CA CYS A 119 -7.11 17.63 -2.92
C CYS A 119 -6.87 16.81 -1.64
N LYS A 120 -7.43 15.61 -1.54
CA LYS A 120 -7.11 14.69 -0.46
C LYS A 120 -5.79 13.97 -0.71
N SER A 121 -5.10 13.68 0.36
CA SER A 121 -3.87 12.91 0.35
C SER A 121 -4.15 11.39 0.28
N HIS A 122 -3.12 10.60 0.05
CA HIS A 122 -3.21 9.16 -0.04
C HIS A 122 -2.20 8.51 0.90
N THR A 123 -2.68 7.65 1.79
CA THR A 123 -1.84 6.91 2.75
C THR A 123 -1.40 5.59 2.15
N GLY A 124 -0.12 5.28 2.28
CA GLY A 124 0.48 3.98 2.00
C GLY A 124 1.20 3.44 3.24
N ALA A 125 0.94 2.20 3.60
CA ALA A 125 1.67 1.54 4.67
C ALA A 125 1.90 0.08 4.35
N VAL A 126 3.05 -0.45 4.74
CA VAL A 126 3.39 -1.86 4.58
C VAL A 126 4.08 -2.39 5.82
N LEU A 127 3.61 -3.54 6.31
CA LEU A 127 4.28 -4.32 7.36
C LEU A 127 5.20 -5.34 6.72
N MET A 128 6.46 -5.30 7.12
CA MET A 128 7.49 -6.29 6.78
C MET A 128 7.95 -7.02 8.05
N MET A 129 8.26 -8.31 7.90
CA MET A 129 8.87 -9.14 8.95
C MET A 129 10.15 -9.83 8.44
N GLY A 130 10.67 -9.33 7.32
CA GLY A 130 11.77 -9.86 6.54
C GLY A 130 11.43 -9.75 5.05
N HIS A 131 10.93 -10.81 4.44
CA HIS A 131 10.62 -10.85 3.02
C HIS A 131 9.13 -10.67 2.74
N GLY A 132 8.80 -9.79 1.80
CA GLY A 132 7.45 -9.58 1.31
C GLY A 132 6.52 -8.88 2.31
N ALA A 133 5.45 -8.29 1.77
CA ALA A 133 4.46 -7.58 2.55
C ALA A 133 3.52 -8.54 3.29
N VAL A 134 3.61 -8.56 4.61
CA VAL A 134 2.66 -9.31 5.46
C VAL A 134 1.29 -8.64 5.47
N LEU A 135 1.29 -7.31 5.52
CA LEU A 135 0.09 -6.48 5.40
C LEU A 135 0.43 -5.22 4.62
N SER A 136 -0.49 -4.78 3.77
CA SER A 136 -0.34 -3.55 3.00
C SER A 136 -1.62 -2.72 3.00
N ILE A 137 -1.45 -1.40 3.07
CA ILE A 137 -2.51 -0.40 3.07
C ILE A 137 -2.22 0.59 1.95
N SER A 138 -3.24 0.88 1.17
CA SER A 138 -3.24 1.98 0.21
C SER A 138 -4.64 2.55 0.23
N SER A 139 -4.80 3.79 0.66
CA SER A 139 -6.11 4.38 0.88
C SER A 139 -6.10 5.90 0.78
N LYS A 140 -7.17 6.46 0.23
CA LYS A 140 -7.42 7.89 0.23
C LYS A 140 -7.72 8.37 1.65
N GLN A 141 -7.04 9.43 2.10
CA GLN A 141 -7.32 10.06 3.39
C GLN A 141 -8.73 10.66 3.43
N LYS A 142 -9.34 10.63 4.60
CA LYS A 142 -10.70 11.12 4.80
C LYS A 142 -10.79 12.63 4.87
N ILE A 143 -9.71 13.29 5.29
CA ILE A 143 -9.62 14.74 5.48
C ILE A 143 -8.67 15.37 4.48
N ASN A 144 -8.77 16.68 4.30
CA ASN A 144 -7.80 17.48 3.56
C ASN A 144 -6.73 17.97 4.53
N THR A 145 -5.48 17.76 4.16
CA THR A 145 -4.30 18.22 4.90
C THR A 145 -3.76 19.52 4.27
N LYS A 146 -3.07 20.33 5.06
CA LYS A 146 -2.56 21.64 4.63
C LYS A 146 -1.09 21.62 4.20
N SER A 147 -0.41 20.50 4.43
CA SER A 147 1.01 20.30 4.08
C SER A 147 1.34 18.83 3.95
N SER A 148 2.48 18.52 3.31
CA SER A 148 3.00 17.16 3.25
C SER A 148 3.28 16.58 4.65
N THR A 149 3.85 17.38 5.55
CA THR A 149 4.10 16.95 6.94
C THR A 149 2.81 16.57 7.67
N GLU A 150 1.72 17.31 7.47
CA GLU A 150 0.41 16.96 8.03
C GLU A 150 -0.15 15.68 7.38
N ALA A 151 0.04 15.51 6.06
CA ALA A 151 -0.38 14.29 5.37
C ALA A 151 0.35 13.06 5.92
N GLU A 152 1.64 13.16 6.22
CA GLU A 152 2.43 12.10 6.84
C GLU A 152 1.90 11.73 8.24
N LEU A 153 1.64 12.73 9.10
CA LEU A 153 1.06 12.49 10.42
C LEU A 153 -0.30 11.79 10.34
N VAL A 154 -1.16 12.23 9.40
CA VAL A 154 -2.44 11.56 9.14
C VAL A 154 -2.23 10.15 8.62
N GLY A 155 -1.21 9.94 7.78
CA GLY A 155 -0.85 8.62 7.26
C GLY A 155 -0.48 7.65 8.37
N VAL A 156 0.32 8.10 9.34
CA VAL A 156 0.67 7.30 10.52
C VAL A 156 -0.57 7.03 11.38
N ASP A 157 -1.40 8.04 11.66
CA ASP A 157 -2.63 7.86 12.44
C ASP A 157 -3.59 6.84 11.78
N ASP A 158 -3.79 6.93 10.46
CA ASP A 158 -4.58 5.95 9.69
C ASP A 158 -4.01 4.52 9.81
N ALA A 159 -2.69 4.36 9.83
CA ALA A 159 -2.02 3.07 9.94
C ALA A 159 -2.01 2.53 11.37
N MET A 160 -2.01 3.40 12.40
CA MET A 160 -1.85 2.99 13.81
C MET A 160 -2.87 1.95 14.27
N THR A 161 -4.09 1.96 13.74
CA THR A 161 -5.10 0.94 14.05
C THR A 161 -4.59 -0.46 13.67
N PHE A 162 -3.95 -0.59 12.51
CA PHE A 162 -3.38 -1.86 12.03
C PHE A 162 -2.09 -2.20 12.76
N VAL A 163 -1.25 -1.20 13.06
CA VAL A 163 -0.02 -1.37 13.85
C VAL A 163 -0.34 -1.99 15.19
N MET A 164 -1.30 -1.41 15.92
CA MET A 164 -1.71 -1.93 17.23
C MET A 164 -2.43 -3.27 17.15
N TRP A 165 -3.26 -3.47 16.10
CA TRP A 165 -3.92 -4.76 15.87
C TRP A 165 -2.89 -5.87 15.65
N MET A 166 -1.89 -5.65 14.79
CA MET A 166 -0.84 -6.64 14.53
C MET A 166 0.01 -6.92 15.77
N LYS A 167 0.32 -5.89 16.57
CA LYS A 167 0.98 -6.08 17.87
C LYS A 167 0.20 -7.07 18.75
N HIS A 168 -1.08 -6.79 18.99
CA HIS A 168 -1.92 -7.63 19.84
C HIS A 168 -2.11 -9.03 19.24
N PHE A 169 -2.25 -9.14 17.91
CA PHE A 169 -2.33 -10.41 17.22
C PHE A 169 -1.10 -11.27 17.52
N PHE A 170 0.12 -10.76 17.27
CA PHE A 170 1.33 -11.52 17.54
C PHE A 170 1.50 -11.83 19.01
N GLN A 171 1.24 -10.89 19.90
CA GLN A 171 1.31 -11.13 21.34
C GLN A 171 0.38 -12.26 21.77
N SER A 172 -0.87 -12.27 21.29
CA SER A 172 -1.84 -13.32 21.62
C SER A 172 -1.47 -14.68 21.02
N GLN A 173 -0.80 -14.72 19.86
CA GLN A 173 -0.37 -15.99 19.25
C GLN A 173 0.83 -16.62 19.99
N VAL A 174 1.71 -15.81 20.56
CA VAL A 174 2.88 -16.29 21.31
C VAL A 174 2.59 -16.52 22.79
N GLU A 175 1.52 -15.91 23.32
CA GLU A 175 1.05 -16.14 24.68
C GLU A 175 0.62 -17.60 24.84
N GLY A 176 1.33 -18.34 25.69
CA GLY A 176 1.13 -19.78 25.87
C GLY A 176 2.00 -20.70 25.01
N LEU A 177 2.80 -20.17 24.09
CA LEU A 177 3.83 -20.93 23.43
C LEU A 177 5.13 -20.82 24.25
N ASN A 178 5.59 -21.97 24.78
CA ASN A 178 6.85 -22.05 25.55
C ASN A 178 8.08 -22.04 24.62
N ASP A 179 8.05 -21.30 23.53
CA ASP A 179 9.19 -21.15 22.61
C ASP A 179 9.79 -19.75 22.74
N PRO A 180 11.01 -19.62 23.32
CA PRO A 180 11.69 -18.35 23.48
C PRO A 180 11.93 -17.60 22.14
N LYS A 181 12.07 -18.34 21.03
CA LYS A 181 12.27 -17.73 19.71
C LYS A 181 11.02 -17.05 19.19
N LEU A 182 9.86 -17.54 19.54
CA LEU A 182 8.58 -16.94 19.15
C LEU A 182 8.18 -15.77 20.06
N ASN A 183 8.63 -15.79 21.32
CA ASN A 183 8.31 -14.76 22.31
C ASN A 183 8.83 -13.35 21.97
N GLN A 184 9.70 -13.19 20.98
CA GLN A 184 10.20 -11.88 20.54
C GLN A 184 9.27 -11.19 19.54
N TYR A 185 8.40 -11.95 18.83
CA TYR A 185 7.51 -11.35 17.83
C TYR A 185 6.47 -10.42 18.47
N GLY A 186 6.32 -9.24 17.85
CA GLY A 186 5.40 -8.21 18.32
C GLY A 186 5.89 -7.37 19.51
N LYS A 187 7.12 -7.61 20.01
CA LYS A 187 7.72 -6.77 21.09
C LYS A 187 8.34 -5.50 20.53
N HIS A 188 9.00 -5.57 19.39
CA HIS A 188 9.64 -4.43 18.76
C HIS A 188 8.86 -4.02 17.51
N ILE A 189 8.28 -2.83 17.58
CA ILE A 189 7.56 -2.20 16.48
C ILE A 189 8.34 -0.98 16.06
N ILE A 190 8.78 -0.98 14.80
CA ILE A 190 9.55 0.08 14.19
C ILE A 190 8.70 0.71 13.09
N ILE A 191 8.56 2.03 13.11
CA ILE A 191 7.92 2.79 12.03
C ILE A 191 9.01 3.54 11.27
N GLU A 192 9.09 3.31 9.97
CA GLU A 192 10.02 3.96 9.06
C GLU A 192 9.29 5.02 8.23
N GLN A 193 9.84 6.23 8.19
CA GLN A 193 9.35 7.38 7.42
C GLN A 193 10.50 8.14 6.78
N ASP A 194 10.22 8.89 5.70
CA ASP A 194 11.19 9.75 5.04
C ASP A 194 11.04 11.26 5.35
N ASN A 195 9.99 11.64 6.08
CA ASN A 195 9.73 13.03 6.44
C ASN A 195 10.27 13.35 7.85
N THR A 196 11.46 13.95 7.91
CA THR A 196 12.11 14.30 9.19
C THR A 196 11.28 15.24 10.07
N SER A 197 10.48 16.14 9.47
CA SER A 197 9.60 17.03 10.21
C SER A 197 8.43 16.29 10.87
N ALA A 198 7.86 15.31 10.17
CA ALA A 198 6.83 14.46 10.74
C ALA A 198 7.40 13.61 11.89
N ILE A 199 8.56 12.97 11.70
CA ILE A 199 9.26 12.20 12.73
C ILE A 199 9.50 13.02 13.99
N GLN A 200 9.92 14.28 13.86
CA GLN A 200 10.12 15.16 15.02
C GLN A 200 8.82 15.44 15.79
N LEU A 201 7.71 15.68 15.07
CA LEU A 201 6.40 15.90 15.68
C LEU A 201 5.90 14.64 16.37
N GLU A 202 6.05 13.48 15.78
CA GLU A 202 5.65 12.18 16.33
C GLU A 202 6.40 11.82 17.60
N ARG A 203 7.72 12.05 17.62
CA ARG A 203 8.56 11.79 18.79
C ARG A 203 8.31 12.75 19.94
N ASN A 204 8.17 14.05 19.64
CA ASN A 204 8.10 15.10 20.66
C ASN A 204 6.66 15.50 21.00
N GLY A 205 5.71 15.13 20.16
CA GLY A 205 4.30 15.46 20.32
C GLY A 205 4.00 16.95 20.11
N TRP A 206 2.82 17.34 20.53
CA TRP A 206 2.29 18.70 20.36
C TRP A 206 3.20 19.81 20.89
N LYS A 207 4.02 19.54 21.90
CA LYS A 207 4.98 20.50 22.47
C LYS A 207 6.04 20.99 21.48
N SER A 208 6.35 20.20 20.46
CA SER A 208 7.28 20.58 19.38
C SER A 208 6.61 21.32 18.23
N SER A 209 5.29 21.53 18.29
CA SER A 209 4.55 22.24 17.25
C SER A 209 4.99 23.69 17.17
N THR A 210 5.42 24.11 15.97
CA THR A 210 5.69 25.51 15.65
C THR A 210 4.39 26.28 15.42
N LYS A 211 4.47 27.62 15.26
CA LYS A 211 3.30 28.43 14.88
C LYS A 211 2.61 27.91 13.60
N ARG A 212 3.33 27.26 12.70
CA ARG A 212 2.82 26.72 11.44
C ARG A 212 2.07 25.38 11.61
N THR A 213 2.37 24.62 12.66
CA THR A 213 1.80 23.28 12.91
C THR A 213 0.80 23.25 14.08
N LYS A 214 0.55 24.41 14.72
CA LYS A 214 -0.42 24.51 15.85
C LYS A 214 -1.86 24.12 15.51
N HIS A 215 -2.22 24.11 14.22
CA HIS A 215 -3.55 23.74 13.77
C HIS A 215 -3.73 22.21 13.65
N ILE A 216 -2.64 21.45 13.78
CA ILE A 216 -2.70 19.99 13.73
C ILE A 216 -3.44 19.48 14.97
N ASP A 217 -4.46 18.67 14.74
CA ASP A 217 -5.31 18.13 15.80
C ASP A 217 -4.52 17.19 16.71
N VAL A 218 -4.76 17.30 18.01
CA VAL A 218 -4.13 16.48 19.07
C VAL A 218 -4.24 14.98 18.82
N ARG A 219 -5.30 14.52 18.15
CA ARG A 219 -5.50 13.11 17.82
C ARG A 219 -4.36 12.50 16.98
N TYR A 220 -3.68 13.28 16.15
CA TYR A 220 -2.56 12.79 15.34
C TYR A 220 -1.28 12.58 16.14
N PHE A 221 -1.29 12.92 17.44
CA PHE A 221 -0.19 12.62 18.35
C PHE A 221 -0.40 11.33 19.14
N TYR A 222 -1.38 10.50 18.75
CA TYR A 222 -1.56 9.17 19.34
C TYR A 222 -0.27 8.35 19.26
N ILE A 223 0.48 8.44 18.17
CA ILE A 223 1.80 7.80 18.04
C ILE A 223 2.77 8.22 19.14
N THR A 224 2.77 9.50 19.54
CA THR A 224 3.63 10.00 20.63
C THR A 224 3.35 9.30 21.95
N ASP A 225 2.09 9.02 22.25
CA ASP A 225 1.71 8.30 23.46
C ASP A 225 2.08 6.82 23.38
N GLN A 226 2.00 6.22 22.19
CA GLN A 226 2.45 4.84 21.96
C GLN A 226 3.98 4.69 22.09
N LEU A 227 4.75 5.70 21.66
CA LEU A 227 6.20 5.75 21.88
C LEU A 227 6.54 5.89 23.38
N LYS A 228 5.86 6.77 24.09
CA LYS A 228 6.08 6.97 25.54
C LYS A 228 5.73 5.75 26.38
N SER A 229 4.69 5.03 26.00
CA SER A 229 4.27 3.79 26.67
C SER A 229 5.14 2.58 26.31
N GLY A 230 6.03 2.71 25.31
CA GLY A 230 6.79 1.59 24.75
C GLY A 230 5.95 0.62 23.92
N ALA A 231 4.72 0.99 23.55
CA ALA A 231 3.89 0.17 22.69
C ALA A 231 4.38 0.16 21.23
N VAL A 232 4.96 1.27 20.77
CA VAL A 232 5.80 1.38 19.57
C VAL A 232 7.22 1.64 20.07
N SER A 233 8.20 0.93 19.53
CA SER A 233 9.59 1.02 19.99
C SER A 233 10.24 2.30 19.50
N GLU A 234 10.09 2.60 18.21
CA GLU A 234 10.71 3.78 17.61
C GLU A 234 10.05 4.17 16.30
N VAL A 235 10.23 5.44 15.93
CA VAL A 235 10.00 5.96 14.57
C VAL A 235 11.37 6.37 14.03
N VAL A 236 11.77 5.87 12.87
CA VAL A 236 13.11 6.09 12.31
C VAL A 236 13.02 6.67 10.91
N TYR A 237 14.05 7.41 10.52
CA TYR A 237 14.20 7.92 9.16
C TYR A 237 14.66 6.82 8.23
N LYS A 238 14.04 6.76 7.05
CA LYS A 238 14.45 5.92 5.92
C LYS A 238 14.50 6.78 4.65
N PRO A 239 15.55 6.67 3.82
CA PRO A 239 15.63 7.41 2.56
C PRO A 239 14.46 7.10 1.64
N THR A 240 13.95 8.13 0.93
CA THR A 240 12.80 8.00 0.02
C THR A 240 12.99 6.92 -1.03
N GLU A 241 14.20 6.76 -1.59
CA GLU A 241 14.52 5.71 -2.56
C GLU A 241 14.40 4.28 -2.02
N ASP A 242 14.33 4.12 -0.69
CA ASP A 242 14.19 2.82 0.00
C ASP A 242 12.80 2.66 0.65
N MET A 243 11.95 3.69 0.58
CA MET A 243 10.58 3.66 1.11
C MET A 243 9.66 2.81 0.23
N THR A 244 9.44 1.57 0.63
CA THR A 244 8.54 0.64 -0.09
C THR A 244 7.08 1.12 -0.11
N SER A 245 6.66 1.90 0.90
CA SER A 245 5.34 2.51 0.96
C SER A 245 5.06 3.51 -0.16
N ASP A 246 6.09 4.11 -0.78
CA ASP A 246 5.96 4.93 -1.99
C ASP A 246 5.21 4.20 -3.11
N TYR A 247 5.41 2.90 -3.22
CA TYR A 247 4.68 2.05 -4.17
C TYR A 247 3.17 2.02 -3.93
N LEU A 248 2.76 2.27 -2.69
CA LEU A 248 1.35 2.24 -2.26
C LEU A 248 0.69 3.63 -2.28
N THR A 249 1.47 4.69 -2.53
CA THR A 249 0.99 6.09 -2.59
C THR A 249 1.15 6.72 -3.97
N LYS A 250 2.07 6.21 -4.80
CA LYS A 250 2.48 6.80 -6.09
C LYS A 250 2.41 5.77 -7.23
N ALA A 251 2.05 6.20 -8.42
CA ALA A 251 2.09 5.36 -9.62
C ALA A 251 3.52 5.28 -10.16
N LEU A 252 4.39 4.56 -9.46
CA LEU A 252 5.79 4.42 -9.82
C LEU A 252 6.00 3.81 -11.21
N GLN A 253 7.12 4.16 -11.85
CA GLN A 253 7.50 3.71 -13.17
C GLN A 253 8.97 3.25 -13.19
N GLY A 254 9.35 2.54 -14.26
CA GLY A 254 10.74 2.19 -14.54
C GLY A 254 11.43 1.35 -13.46
N LYS A 255 12.69 1.67 -13.18
CA LYS A 255 13.54 0.90 -12.25
C LYS A 255 13.02 0.93 -10.81
N LEU A 256 12.47 2.07 -10.38
CA LEU A 256 11.96 2.25 -9.02
C LEU A 256 10.73 1.36 -8.79
N PHE A 257 9.82 1.29 -9.78
CA PHE A 257 8.69 0.36 -9.75
C PHE A 257 9.16 -1.08 -9.56
N ILE A 258 10.14 -1.53 -10.37
CA ILE A 258 10.66 -2.91 -10.31
C ILE A 258 11.31 -3.19 -8.95
N LYS A 259 12.11 -2.25 -8.42
CA LYS A 259 12.75 -2.36 -7.10
C LYS A 259 11.71 -2.61 -6.02
N HIS A 260 10.78 -1.67 -5.84
CA HIS A 260 9.79 -1.77 -4.76
C HIS A 260 8.78 -2.89 -4.97
N ARG A 261 8.45 -3.26 -6.23
CA ARG A 261 7.64 -4.45 -6.49
C ARG A 261 8.32 -5.71 -5.96
N LYS A 262 9.62 -5.86 -6.20
CA LYS A 262 10.38 -7.02 -5.71
C LYS A 262 10.36 -7.10 -4.18
N THR A 263 10.63 -5.98 -3.51
CA THR A 263 10.56 -5.91 -2.05
C THR A 263 9.14 -6.23 -1.54
N LEU A 264 8.12 -5.58 -2.09
CA LEU A 264 6.73 -5.74 -1.69
C LEU A 264 6.22 -7.18 -1.88
N MET A 265 6.62 -7.82 -2.98
CA MET A 265 6.24 -9.20 -3.32
C MET A 265 7.18 -10.26 -2.70
N GLY A 266 8.27 -9.84 -2.02
CA GLY A 266 9.26 -10.76 -1.44
C GLY A 266 10.11 -11.49 -2.48
N LEU A 267 10.37 -10.86 -3.62
CA LEU A 267 11.09 -11.45 -4.76
C LEU A 267 12.53 -10.96 -4.89
N GLU A 268 13.07 -10.31 -3.86
CA GLU A 268 14.46 -9.86 -3.84
C GLU A 268 15.41 -11.05 -3.90
N GLY A 269 16.40 -10.97 -4.79
CA GLY A 269 17.33 -12.07 -5.03
C GLY A 269 16.74 -13.32 -5.71
N ILE A 270 15.45 -13.29 -6.05
CA ILE A 270 14.77 -14.39 -6.73
C ILE A 270 14.66 -14.10 -8.24
N ASP A 271 15.01 -15.09 -9.06
CA ASP A 271 14.76 -15.05 -10.50
C ASP A 271 13.26 -15.26 -10.79
N GLU A 272 12.56 -14.17 -11.10
CA GLU A 272 11.13 -14.20 -11.42
C GLU A 272 10.81 -15.11 -12.61
N TYR A 273 11.76 -15.34 -13.53
CA TYR A 273 11.57 -16.15 -14.71
C TYR A 273 11.33 -17.64 -14.39
N GLN A 274 11.79 -18.12 -13.22
CA GLN A 274 11.47 -19.48 -12.77
C GLN A 274 9.97 -19.70 -12.57
N PHE A 275 9.25 -18.69 -12.06
CA PHE A 275 7.79 -18.78 -11.87
C PHE A 275 7.06 -18.76 -13.21
N TYR A 276 7.52 -17.93 -14.17
CA TYR A 276 6.98 -17.92 -15.52
C TYR A 276 7.14 -19.26 -16.20
N ARG A 277 8.30 -19.91 -16.12
CA ARG A 277 8.53 -21.25 -16.68
C ARG A 277 7.60 -22.29 -16.09
N LYS A 278 7.51 -22.36 -14.75
CA LYS A 278 6.59 -23.29 -14.07
C LYS A 278 5.13 -23.06 -14.47
N TYR A 279 4.72 -21.81 -14.60
CA TYR A 279 3.38 -21.48 -15.07
C TYR A 279 3.14 -21.98 -16.50
N LYS A 280 4.06 -21.75 -17.43
CA LYS A 280 3.96 -22.24 -18.80
C LYS A 280 3.89 -23.77 -18.89
N GLU A 281 4.71 -24.47 -18.14
CA GLU A 281 4.70 -25.94 -18.04
C GLU A 281 3.34 -26.46 -17.52
N SER A 282 2.75 -25.79 -16.55
CA SER A 282 1.43 -26.18 -16.03
C SER A 282 0.31 -26.00 -17.05
N GLN A 283 0.40 -24.98 -17.92
CA GLN A 283 -0.59 -24.73 -19.00
C GLN A 283 -0.49 -25.76 -20.16
N GLN A 284 0.64 -26.43 -20.33
CA GLN A 284 0.84 -27.46 -21.36
C GLN A 284 0.36 -28.86 -20.91
N LYS A 285 0.15 -29.06 -19.60
CA LYS A 285 -0.26 -30.34 -19.01
C LYS A 285 -1.77 -30.44 -18.74
N GLY A 286 -2.51 -29.37 -18.88
CA GLY A 286 -3.97 -29.29 -18.73
C GLY A 286 -4.66 -29.04 -20.06
#